data_f21bd054ad59a172ddd32a9a8b7e5df8
#
_entry.id   f21bd054ad59a172ddd32a9a8b7e5df8
#
_cell.length_a   1.000
_cell.length_b   1.000
_cell.length_c   1.000
_cell.angle_alpha   90.00
_cell.angle_beta   90.00
_cell.angle_gamma   90.00
#
_symmetry.space_group_name_H-M   'P 1'
#
loop_
_entity.id
_entity.type
_entity.pdbx_description
1 polymer ?
#
loop_
_entity_poly.entity_id
_entity_poly.type
_entity_poly.pdbx_seq_one_letter_code
_entity_poly.pdbx_strand_id
1 'polypeptide(L)'
;MKSINLKENQFIQFHQKISFKFDGVKYFGYKGDTIASALLRNNINLVGRSFKYHRPRGIYTCGIEEPNALVQIISEYSEPNTRATIKKIYEGMEIESQNRWPSLENDFGSINNLFSPIFTAGFYYKTFMGPHKKFWKNLYEPLIRSCLLYTSPSPRDTIR
;
A
#
# COMPACT_ATOMS: atom_id res chain seq x y z
N MET A 1 -21.77 19.43 11.21
CA MET A 1 -21.81 18.89 9.84
C MET A 1 -23.22 18.36 9.58
N LYS A 2 -23.93 18.90 8.58
CA LYS A 2 -25.25 18.37 8.21
C LYS A 2 -25.06 16.99 7.59
N SER A 3 -25.76 15.98 8.16
CA SER A 3 -25.86 14.65 7.54
C SER A 3 -26.50 14.80 6.15
N ILE A 4 -25.79 14.42 5.14
CA ILE A 4 -26.33 14.32 3.79
C ILE A 4 -27.28 13.13 3.81
N ASN A 5 -28.59 13.40 3.74
CA ASN A 5 -29.61 12.37 3.53
C ASN A 5 -29.47 11.83 2.11
N LEU A 6 -28.75 10.76 1.97
CA LEU A 6 -28.57 10.04 0.74
C LEU A 6 -29.82 9.17 0.50
N LYS A 7 -30.59 9.43 -0.54
CA LYS A 7 -31.79 8.69 -0.92
C LYS A 7 -31.50 7.28 -1.48
N GLU A 8 -32.51 6.44 -1.51
CA GLU A 8 -32.59 4.99 -1.67
C GLU A 8 -31.86 4.29 -2.84
N ASN A 9 -31.16 4.99 -3.71
CA ASN A 9 -30.39 4.38 -4.82
C ASN A 9 -28.90 4.25 -4.53
N GLN A 10 -28.55 3.78 -3.32
CA GLN A 10 -27.18 3.82 -2.90
C GLN A 10 -26.49 2.48 -3.03
N PHE A 11 -25.26 2.53 -3.53
CA PHE A 11 -24.33 1.41 -3.58
C PHE A 11 -24.01 0.83 -2.19
N ILE A 12 -24.29 1.60 -1.11
CA ILE A 12 -24.05 1.20 0.28
C ILE A 12 -25.38 0.85 0.95
N GLN A 13 -25.50 -0.37 1.44
CA GLN A 13 -26.68 -0.89 2.12
C GLN A 13 -26.54 -0.71 3.64
N PHE A 14 -26.99 0.41 4.19
CA PHE A 14 -26.88 0.75 5.61
C PHE A 14 -27.58 -0.22 6.57
N HIS A 15 -28.44 -1.10 6.09
CA HIS A 15 -29.10 -2.12 6.93
C HIS A 15 -28.25 -3.38 7.11
N GLN A 16 -27.22 -3.59 6.26
CA GLN A 16 -26.37 -4.78 6.34
C GLN A 16 -24.99 -4.40 6.86
N LYS A 17 -24.83 -4.59 8.17
CA LYS A 17 -23.57 -4.36 8.86
C LYS A 17 -22.63 -5.54 8.59
N ILE A 18 -21.40 -5.27 8.23
CA ILE A 18 -20.35 -6.22 7.93
C ILE A 18 -19.20 -6.02 8.93
N SER A 19 -18.66 -7.11 9.46
CA SER A 19 -17.47 -7.06 10.30
C SER A 19 -16.23 -7.44 9.49
N PHE A 20 -15.15 -6.71 9.73
CA PHE A 20 -13.83 -6.98 9.14
C PHE A 20 -12.74 -6.69 10.17
N LYS A 21 -11.52 -7.15 9.93
CA LYS A 21 -10.36 -6.85 10.76
C LYS A 21 -9.38 -5.99 9.99
N PHE A 22 -8.79 -5.01 10.67
CA PHE A 22 -7.66 -4.23 10.17
C PHE A 22 -6.55 -4.23 11.22
N ASP A 23 -5.37 -4.72 10.85
CA ASP A 23 -4.22 -4.94 11.74
C ASP A 23 -4.58 -5.72 13.01
N GLY A 24 -5.44 -6.74 12.87
CA GLY A 24 -5.91 -7.60 13.95
C GLY A 24 -7.06 -7.04 14.79
N VAL A 25 -7.41 -5.76 14.63
CA VAL A 25 -8.52 -5.12 15.34
C VAL A 25 -9.82 -5.23 14.54
N LYS A 26 -10.90 -5.59 15.20
CA LYS A 26 -12.22 -5.76 14.58
C LYS A 26 -12.93 -4.41 14.41
N TYR A 27 -13.39 -4.16 13.20
CA TYR A 27 -14.15 -2.97 12.82
C TYR A 27 -15.44 -3.36 12.11
N PHE A 28 -16.29 -2.36 11.89
CA PHE A 28 -17.57 -2.54 11.23
C PHE A 28 -17.72 -1.54 10.08
N GLY A 29 -18.27 -2.01 9.00
CA GLY A 29 -18.73 -1.22 7.87
C GLY A 29 -20.09 -1.69 7.39
N TYR A 30 -20.49 -1.28 6.22
CA TYR A 30 -21.76 -1.65 5.61
C TYR A 30 -21.53 -2.33 4.25
N LYS A 31 -22.45 -3.15 3.86
CA LYS A 31 -22.39 -3.81 2.54
C LYS A 31 -22.36 -2.77 1.43
N GLY A 32 -21.36 -2.87 0.59
CA GLY A 32 -21.09 -1.91 -0.48
C GLY A 32 -20.00 -0.89 -0.16
N ASP A 33 -19.61 -0.73 1.11
CA ASP A 33 -18.45 0.06 1.48
C ASP A 33 -17.17 -0.52 0.84
N THR A 34 -16.29 0.37 0.42
CA THR A 34 -14.90 0.00 0.12
C THR A 34 -14.11 -0.08 1.41
N ILE A 35 -12.93 -0.71 1.38
CA ILE A 35 -12.02 -0.74 2.54
C ILE A 35 -11.76 0.69 3.03
N ALA A 36 -11.48 1.62 2.12
CA ALA A 36 -11.20 3.01 2.47
C ALA A 36 -12.39 3.71 3.14
N SER A 37 -13.63 3.57 2.60
CA SER A 37 -14.80 4.19 3.19
C SER A 37 -15.13 3.60 4.57
N ALA A 38 -14.95 2.29 4.74
CA ALA A 38 -15.14 1.63 6.01
C ALA A 38 -14.12 2.07 7.07
N LEU A 39 -12.84 2.21 6.70
CA LEU A 39 -11.79 2.71 7.60
C LEU A 39 -12.05 4.16 8.02
N LEU A 40 -12.38 5.05 7.09
CA LEU A 40 -12.71 6.44 7.37
C LEU A 40 -13.93 6.56 8.31
N ARG A 41 -14.94 5.73 8.14
CA ARG A 41 -16.11 5.67 9.01
C ARG A 41 -15.74 5.32 10.46
N ASN A 42 -14.69 4.52 10.65
CA ASN A 42 -14.15 4.16 11.96
C ASN A 42 -13.04 5.13 12.43
N ASN A 43 -12.89 6.30 11.81
CA ASN A 43 -11.88 7.31 12.09
C ASN A 43 -10.42 6.83 11.91
N ILE A 44 -10.21 5.82 11.07
CA ILE A 44 -8.88 5.35 10.72
C ILE A 44 -8.41 6.11 9.48
N ASN A 45 -7.51 7.05 9.70
CA ASN A 45 -6.94 7.90 8.64
C ASN A 45 -5.59 7.39 8.14
N LEU A 46 -4.86 6.67 8.99
CA LEU A 46 -3.56 6.09 8.66
C LEU A 46 -3.75 4.65 8.18
N VAL A 47 -3.38 4.39 6.94
CA VAL A 47 -3.65 3.09 6.28
C VAL A 47 -2.39 2.31 5.98
N GLY A 48 -1.25 2.98 5.89
CA GLY A 48 0.01 2.34 5.59
C GLY A 48 1.18 3.29 5.75
N ARG A 49 2.36 2.80 5.42
CA ARG A 49 3.58 3.61 5.42
C ARG A 49 4.29 3.50 4.07
N SER A 50 5.12 4.49 3.73
CA SER A 50 5.90 4.44 2.51
C SER A 50 7.06 3.45 2.66
N PHE A 51 7.39 2.76 1.58
CA PHE A 51 8.40 1.71 1.58
C PHE A 51 9.78 2.18 2.05
N LYS A 52 10.25 3.34 1.57
CA LYS A 52 11.62 3.79 1.81
C LYS A 52 11.81 4.55 3.12
N TYR A 53 10.94 5.50 3.38
CA TYR A 53 11.07 6.42 4.52
C TYR A 53 10.05 6.15 5.63
N HIS A 54 9.20 5.16 5.45
CA HIS A 54 8.13 4.83 6.39
C HIS A 54 7.25 6.03 6.77
N ARG A 55 7.09 6.98 5.84
CA ARG A 55 6.22 8.13 6.03
C ARG A 55 4.77 7.69 6.10
N PRO A 56 3.96 8.29 6.99
CA PRO A 56 2.56 7.93 7.12
C PRO A 56 1.82 8.14 5.79
N ARG A 57 0.96 7.18 5.45
CA ARG A 57 0.13 7.17 4.24
C ARG A 57 -1.33 6.99 4.63
N GLY A 58 -2.15 7.96 4.25
CA GLY A 58 -3.60 7.92 4.42
C GLY A 58 -4.31 7.76 3.09
N ILE A 59 -5.62 7.97 3.11
CA ILE A 59 -6.49 7.98 1.94
C ILE A 59 -6.47 9.39 1.37
N TYR A 60 -6.06 9.55 0.11
CA TYR A 60 -5.91 10.83 -0.56
C TYR A 60 -7.03 11.11 -1.57
N THR A 61 -7.45 10.09 -2.32
CA THR A 61 -8.49 10.19 -3.34
C THR A 61 -9.55 9.10 -3.18
N CYS A 62 -10.55 9.09 -4.06
CA CYS A 62 -11.57 8.05 -4.12
C CYS A 62 -11.54 7.39 -5.49
N GLY A 63 -11.12 6.15 -5.59
CA GLY A 63 -11.14 5.42 -6.87
C GLY A 63 -9.79 4.85 -7.26
N ILE A 64 -9.60 4.65 -8.56
CA ILE A 64 -8.43 3.95 -9.11
C ILE A 64 -7.15 4.79 -9.08
N GLU A 65 -7.28 6.08 -8.97
CA GLU A 65 -6.17 7.04 -8.91
C GLU A 65 -5.53 7.16 -7.52
N GLU A 66 -6.03 6.42 -6.51
CA GLU A 66 -5.47 6.44 -5.16
C GLU A 66 -4.03 5.90 -5.12
N PRO A 67 -3.05 6.75 -4.78
CA PRO A 67 -1.64 6.35 -4.80
C PRO A 67 -1.12 5.83 -3.46
N ASN A 68 -1.81 6.10 -2.35
CA ASN A 68 -1.27 5.93 -1.00
C ASN A 68 -1.94 4.82 -0.19
N ALA A 69 -3.24 4.64 -0.35
CA ALA A 69 -4.03 3.70 0.45
C ALA A 69 -3.92 2.28 -0.12
N LEU A 70 -2.72 1.72 -0.02
CA LEU A 70 -2.44 0.34 -0.40
C LEU A 70 -2.42 -0.53 0.86
N VAL A 71 -3.16 -1.61 0.83
CA VAL A 71 -3.29 -2.58 1.91
C VAL A 71 -2.99 -3.99 1.42
N GLN A 72 -2.79 -4.89 2.34
CA GLN A 72 -2.69 -6.31 2.08
C GLN A 72 -3.96 -7.00 2.58
N ILE A 73 -4.59 -7.79 1.75
CA ILE A 73 -5.70 -8.64 2.15
C ILE A 73 -5.14 -10.00 2.50
N ILE A 74 -5.46 -10.46 3.71
CA ILE A 74 -5.11 -11.80 4.17
C ILE A 74 -6.29 -12.71 3.84
N SER A 75 -6.09 -13.58 2.89
CA SER A 75 -7.03 -14.60 2.49
C SER A 75 -6.25 -15.88 2.17
N GLU A 76 -6.91 -16.88 1.66
CA GLU A 76 -6.26 -18.10 1.18
C GLU A 76 -5.13 -17.81 0.17
N TYR A 77 -5.32 -16.75 -0.64
CA TYR A 77 -4.28 -16.15 -1.49
C TYR A 77 -4.09 -14.70 -1.05
N SER A 78 -2.95 -14.41 -0.40
CA SER A 78 -2.62 -13.05 0.03
C SER A 78 -2.59 -12.09 -1.17
N GLU A 79 -3.40 -11.02 -1.11
CA GLU A 79 -3.44 -9.97 -2.14
C GLU A 79 -2.68 -8.73 -1.63
N PRO A 80 -1.38 -8.58 -1.95
CA PRO A 80 -0.62 -7.39 -1.58
C PRO A 80 -0.94 -6.21 -2.51
N ASN A 81 -0.64 -5.00 -2.05
CA ASN A 81 -0.79 -3.75 -2.82
C ASN A 81 -2.21 -3.50 -3.35
N THR A 82 -3.22 -4.01 -2.67
CA THR A 82 -4.61 -3.77 -3.03
C THR A 82 -5.01 -2.34 -2.66
N ARG A 83 -5.61 -1.62 -3.62
CA ARG A 83 -6.12 -0.26 -3.35
C ARG A 83 -7.38 -0.33 -2.50
N ALA A 84 -7.31 0.27 -1.31
CA ALA A 84 -8.40 0.30 -0.35
C ALA A 84 -9.65 1.02 -0.89
N THR A 85 -9.49 1.89 -1.86
CA THR A 85 -10.58 2.67 -2.48
C THR A 85 -11.40 1.90 -3.50
N ILE A 86 -10.90 0.76 -3.99
CA ILE A 86 -11.57 -0.05 -5.03
C ILE A 86 -12.21 -1.30 -4.44
N LYS A 87 -11.48 -1.98 -3.56
CA LYS A 87 -11.93 -3.27 -3.02
C LYS A 87 -13.05 -3.06 -2.01
N LYS A 88 -14.18 -3.75 -2.21
CA LYS A 88 -15.30 -3.76 -1.28
C LYS A 88 -15.04 -4.69 -0.12
N ILE A 89 -15.53 -4.32 1.07
CA ILE A 89 -15.46 -5.18 2.26
C ILE A 89 -16.45 -6.33 2.15
N TYR A 90 -16.12 -7.45 2.77
CA TYR A 90 -16.98 -8.61 2.97
C TYR A 90 -16.82 -9.14 4.39
N GLU A 91 -17.78 -9.95 4.83
CA GLU A 91 -17.81 -10.48 6.20
C GLU A 91 -16.58 -11.34 6.50
N GLY A 92 -15.92 -11.05 7.62
CA GLY A 92 -14.71 -11.77 8.05
C GLY A 92 -13.44 -11.41 7.31
N MET A 93 -13.44 -10.36 6.46
CA MET A 93 -12.25 -9.91 5.74
C MET A 93 -11.14 -9.51 6.70
N GLU A 94 -9.93 -10.00 6.46
CA GLU A 94 -8.74 -9.61 7.22
C GLU A 94 -7.83 -8.77 6.33
N ILE A 95 -7.43 -7.61 6.85
CA ILE A 95 -6.67 -6.60 6.13
C ILE A 95 -5.49 -6.18 7.00
N GLU A 96 -4.33 -6.08 6.40
CA GLU A 96 -3.13 -5.53 7.04
C GLU A 96 -2.63 -4.28 6.33
N SER A 97 -2.13 -3.36 7.14
CA SER A 97 -1.39 -2.20 6.65
C SER A 97 -0.01 -2.61 6.14
N GLN A 98 0.51 -1.89 5.17
CA GLN A 98 1.80 -2.21 4.57
C GLN A 98 2.93 -1.34 5.11
N ASN A 99 4.16 -1.91 5.03
CA ASN A 99 5.43 -1.23 5.34
C ASN A 99 5.47 -0.66 6.77
N ARG A 100 4.98 -1.42 7.75
CA ARG A 100 5.03 -1.07 9.18
C ARG A 100 5.97 -2.02 9.94
N TRP A 101 6.59 -1.52 11.00
CA TRP A 101 7.35 -2.35 11.93
C TRP A 101 7.59 -1.63 13.27
N PRO A 102 7.08 -2.11 14.40
CA PRO A 102 6.15 -3.25 14.57
C PRO A 102 4.69 -2.88 14.30
N SER A 103 4.30 -1.62 14.45
CA SER A 103 2.92 -1.15 14.28
C SER A 103 2.84 0.06 13.37
N LEU A 104 1.62 0.38 12.95
CA LEU A 104 1.37 1.51 12.06
C LEU A 104 1.65 2.86 12.74
N GLU A 105 1.35 2.97 14.04
CA GLU A 105 1.56 4.18 14.83
C GLU A 105 3.02 4.30 15.29
N ASN A 106 3.57 3.24 15.87
CA ASN A 106 4.93 3.17 16.39
C ASN A 106 5.80 2.36 15.42
N ASP A 107 6.32 3.04 14.41
CA ASP A 107 7.11 2.40 13.36
C ASP A 107 8.59 2.78 13.47
N PHE A 108 9.42 1.82 13.84
CA PHE A 108 10.87 2.02 13.93
C PHE A 108 11.52 2.29 12.56
N GLY A 109 10.90 1.82 11.48
CA GLY A 109 11.38 2.12 10.13
C GLY A 109 11.36 3.61 9.79
N SER A 110 10.60 4.42 10.54
CA SER A 110 10.55 5.87 10.38
C SER A 110 11.90 6.56 10.66
N ILE A 111 12.85 5.90 11.32
CA ILE A 111 14.23 6.39 11.51
C ILE A 111 14.92 6.65 10.15
N ASN A 112 14.52 5.93 9.10
CA ASN A 112 15.04 6.14 7.76
C ASN A 112 14.74 7.55 7.24
N ASN A 113 13.72 8.20 7.77
CA ASN A 113 13.41 9.58 7.39
C ASN A 113 14.46 10.58 7.89
N LEU A 114 15.14 10.27 8.98
CA LEU A 114 16.26 11.07 9.50
C LEU A 114 17.45 11.06 8.52
N PHE A 115 17.65 9.94 7.84
CA PHE A 115 18.70 9.79 6.83
C PHE A 115 18.27 10.27 5.44
N SER A 116 17.17 10.99 5.32
CA SER A 116 16.66 11.50 4.04
C SER A 116 17.64 12.37 3.24
N PRO A 117 18.57 13.12 3.85
CA PRO A 117 19.62 13.84 3.08
C PRO A 117 20.60 12.91 2.38
N ILE A 118 20.85 11.72 2.96
CA ILE A 118 21.76 10.70 2.41
C ILE A 118 21.01 9.83 1.41
N PHE A 119 19.81 9.41 1.79
CA PHE A 119 18.92 8.64 0.92
C PHE A 119 18.10 9.58 0.05
N THR A 120 18.55 9.86 -1.15
CA THR A 120 17.80 10.74 -2.05
C THR A 120 16.39 10.22 -2.32
N ALA A 121 15.41 11.11 -2.20
CA ALA A 121 14.04 10.81 -2.61
C ALA A 121 14.00 10.67 -4.13
N GLY A 122 13.95 9.47 -4.60
CA GLY A 122 13.89 9.15 -6.01
C GLY A 122 13.69 7.68 -6.20
N PHE A 123 13.02 7.34 -7.26
CA PHE A 123 12.91 5.98 -7.66
C PHE A 123 14.31 5.42 -7.99
N TYR A 124 14.38 4.20 -8.32
CA TYR A 124 15.48 3.35 -8.75
C TYR A 124 16.83 4.02 -9.05
N TYR A 125 16.88 4.97 -9.97
CA TYR A 125 18.12 5.63 -10.37
C TYR A 125 18.79 6.42 -9.25
N LYS A 126 18.03 7.20 -8.49
CA LYS A 126 18.57 8.02 -7.41
C LYS A 126 18.94 7.19 -6.19
N THR A 127 18.27 6.08 -5.94
CA THR A 127 18.58 5.20 -4.81
C THR A 127 19.95 4.54 -4.96
N PHE A 128 20.31 4.15 -6.17
CA PHE A 128 21.55 3.44 -6.47
C PHE A 128 22.67 4.34 -7.05
N MET A 129 22.47 5.64 -7.09
CA MET A 129 23.51 6.59 -7.54
C MET A 129 24.44 7.10 -6.44
N GLY A 130 24.15 6.82 -5.19
CA GLY A 130 25.01 7.25 -4.08
C GLY A 130 26.21 6.34 -3.88
N PRO A 131 27.32 6.84 -3.36
CA PRO A 131 27.64 8.26 -3.12
C PRO A 131 28.10 9.02 -4.37
N HIS A 132 28.38 8.36 -5.50
CA HIS A 132 28.86 8.97 -6.73
C HIS A 132 28.19 8.35 -7.96
N LYS A 133 27.90 9.15 -9.01
CA LYS A 133 27.25 8.71 -10.25
C LYS A 133 27.91 7.50 -10.94
N LYS A 134 29.22 7.35 -10.78
CA LYS A 134 29.98 6.22 -11.33
C LYS A 134 29.59 4.87 -10.71
N PHE A 135 29.06 4.85 -9.47
CA PHE A 135 28.64 3.62 -8.81
C PHE A 135 27.49 2.94 -9.53
N TRP A 136 26.56 3.72 -10.11
CA TRP A 136 25.51 3.15 -10.92
C TRP A 136 26.06 2.27 -12.04
N LYS A 137 26.92 2.84 -12.89
CA LYS A 137 27.46 2.16 -14.07
C LYS A 137 28.39 1.00 -13.73
N ASN A 138 29.23 1.17 -12.71
CA ASN A 138 30.32 0.24 -12.44
C ASN A 138 29.97 -0.87 -11.45
N LEU A 139 28.94 -0.66 -10.61
CA LEU A 139 28.59 -1.60 -9.55
C LEU A 139 27.13 -2.07 -9.63
N TYR A 140 26.18 -1.13 -9.55
CA TYR A 140 24.78 -1.49 -9.39
C TYR A 140 24.16 -2.03 -10.69
N GLU A 141 24.39 -1.40 -11.80
CA GLU A 141 23.82 -1.82 -13.08
C GLU A 141 24.31 -3.22 -13.51
N PRO A 142 25.60 -3.56 -13.46
CA PRO A 142 26.06 -4.91 -13.75
C PRO A 142 25.48 -5.97 -12.81
N LEU A 143 25.38 -5.67 -11.50
CA LEU A 143 24.79 -6.59 -10.54
C LEU A 143 23.30 -6.86 -10.81
N ILE A 144 22.54 -5.80 -11.04
CA ILE A 144 21.12 -5.91 -11.33
C ILE A 144 20.89 -6.63 -12.67
N ARG A 145 21.69 -6.29 -13.69
CA ARG A 145 21.62 -6.95 -14.99
C ARG A 145 21.90 -8.45 -14.89
N SER A 146 22.94 -8.82 -14.16
CA SER A 146 23.29 -10.22 -13.93
C SER A 146 22.16 -10.97 -13.23
N CYS A 147 21.55 -10.37 -12.22
CA CYS A 147 20.42 -10.94 -11.49
C CYS A 147 19.18 -11.12 -12.39
N LEU A 148 18.83 -10.11 -13.18
CA LEU A 148 17.67 -10.15 -14.07
C LEU A 148 17.85 -11.12 -15.24
N LEU A 149 19.06 -11.19 -15.81
CA LEU A 149 19.35 -12.12 -16.90
C LEU A 149 19.34 -13.58 -16.45
N TYR A 150 19.63 -13.83 -15.17
CA TYR A 150 19.58 -15.17 -14.61
C TYR A 150 18.16 -15.67 -14.31
N THR A 151 17.24 -14.76 -14.09
CA THR A 151 15.85 -15.08 -13.68
C THR A 151 14.84 -15.05 -14.82
N SER A 152 15.19 -14.46 -15.96
CA SER A 152 14.26 -14.30 -17.07
C SER A 152 14.99 -14.60 -18.39
N PRO A 153 14.72 -15.73 -19.06
CA PRO A 153 15.28 -15.97 -20.39
C PRO A 153 14.83 -14.85 -21.34
N SER A 154 15.78 -14.23 -22.00
CA SER A 154 15.49 -13.21 -22.99
C SER A 154 14.58 -13.78 -24.08
N PRO A 155 13.58 -13.03 -24.59
CA PRO A 155 12.80 -13.45 -25.74
C PRO A 155 13.65 -13.83 -26.97
N ARG A 156 14.90 -13.39 -27.02
CA ARG A 156 15.88 -13.76 -28.07
C ARG A 156 16.48 -15.15 -27.87
N ASP A 157 16.47 -15.68 -26.64
CA ASP A 157 17.04 -17.00 -26.34
C ASP A 157 16.05 -18.15 -26.66
N THR A 158 14.80 -17.82 -26.91
CA THR A 158 13.76 -18.79 -27.32
C THR A 158 13.65 -19.01 -28.83
N ILE A 159 14.47 -18.32 -29.64
CA ILE A 159 14.49 -18.44 -31.10
C ILE A 159 15.83 -19.06 -31.54
N ARG A 160 16.12 -20.25 -31.00
CA ARG A 160 17.14 -21.14 -31.56
C ARG A 160 16.60 -22.56 -31.62
#